data_2547d8149750e33febfa7e1bef46a182
#
_entry.id   2547d8149750e33febfa7e1bef46a182
#
_cell.length_a   1.000
_cell.length_b   1.000
_cell.length_c   1.000
_cell.angle_alpha   90.00
_cell.angle_beta   90.00
_cell.angle_gamma   90.00
#
_symmetry.space_group_name_H-M   'P 1'
#
loop_
_entity.id
_entity.type
_entity.pdbx_description
1 polymer ?
#
loop_
_entity_poly.entity_id
_entity_poly.type
_entity_poly.pdbx_seq_one_letter_code
_entity_poly.pdbx_strand_id
1 'polypeptide(L)'
;MKTTKEWWDKVSKSEDEMVNWLRDQYHGEITAAKRIADSKTNYNISKLEEKLIDSITKDEYRHAKLVKQLLISRNIKPEILTKEERYWNKVLPNVLEENTFTYFCAVGHLAETMRLDRIQLLASDKRFKDIAEVFMSIYPDELFHARAFKEMSTDEDIEKAKKFHNIGMNAIGLLP
;
A
#
# COMPACT_ATOMS: atom_id res chain seq x y z
N MET A 1 -0.03 -12.16 -16.51
CA MET A 1 -0.03 -11.83 -15.07
C MET A 1 1.15 -12.53 -14.42
N LYS A 2 1.69 -11.98 -13.33
CA LYS A 2 2.91 -12.47 -12.68
C LYS A 2 2.64 -12.74 -11.21
N THR A 3 3.32 -13.74 -10.66
CA THR A 3 3.43 -13.89 -9.21
C THR A 3 4.26 -12.75 -8.62
N THR A 4 4.14 -12.51 -7.33
CA THR A 4 4.97 -11.53 -6.60
C THR A 4 6.47 -11.79 -6.82
N LYS A 5 6.89 -13.07 -6.85
CA LYS A 5 8.27 -13.45 -7.11
C LYS A 5 8.73 -13.11 -8.52
N GLU A 6 7.94 -13.45 -9.56
CA GLU A 6 8.28 -13.12 -10.96
C GLU A 6 8.33 -11.61 -11.20
N TRP A 7 7.46 -10.86 -10.51
CA TRP A 7 7.50 -9.41 -10.52
C TRP A 7 8.82 -8.89 -9.93
N TRP A 8 9.22 -9.37 -8.75
CA TRP A 8 10.46 -8.94 -8.10
C TRP A 8 11.72 -9.36 -8.89
N ASP A 9 11.71 -10.57 -9.44
CA ASP A 9 12.79 -11.05 -10.31
C ASP A 9 12.98 -10.14 -11.55
N LYS A 10 11.89 -9.54 -12.06
CA LYS A 10 11.99 -8.55 -13.14
C LYS A 10 12.58 -7.23 -12.63
N VAL A 11 12.01 -6.66 -11.58
CA VAL A 11 12.42 -5.36 -11.01
C VAL A 11 13.89 -5.41 -10.57
N SER A 12 14.30 -6.48 -9.92
CA SER A 12 15.64 -6.61 -9.35
C SER A 12 16.77 -6.86 -10.38
N LYS A 13 16.44 -7.14 -11.64
CA LYS A 13 17.41 -7.33 -12.73
C LYS A 13 17.75 -6.06 -13.50
N SER A 14 17.00 -4.99 -13.33
CA SER A 14 17.16 -3.75 -14.07
C SER A 14 17.25 -2.58 -13.09
N GLU A 15 18.31 -1.78 -13.24
CA GLU A 15 18.47 -0.57 -12.43
C GLU A 15 17.34 0.43 -12.68
N ASP A 16 16.94 0.64 -13.92
CA ASP A 16 15.83 1.53 -14.29
C ASP A 16 14.50 1.08 -13.69
N GLU A 17 14.21 -0.23 -13.74
CA GLU A 17 13.00 -0.79 -13.12
C GLU A 17 13.04 -0.63 -11.61
N MET A 18 14.19 -0.81 -10.98
CA MET A 18 14.39 -0.61 -9.55
C MET A 18 14.16 0.85 -9.15
N VAL A 19 14.75 1.80 -9.88
CA VAL A 19 14.58 3.25 -9.65
C VAL A 19 13.11 3.63 -9.78
N ASN A 20 12.44 3.18 -10.86
CA ASN A 20 11.03 3.48 -11.08
C ASN A 20 10.16 2.89 -9.97
N TRP A 21 10.43 1.65 -9.57
CA TRP A 21 9.70 1.01 -8.49
C TRP A 21 9.89 1.74 -7.15
N LEU A 22 11.11 2.14 -6.77
CA LEU A 22 11.36 2.89 -5.53
C LEU A 22 10.63 4.24 -5.53
N ARG A 23 10.57 4.93 -6.67
CA ARG A 23 9.78 6.17 -6.80
C ARG A 23 8.28 5.89 -6.65
N ASP A 24 7.79 4.81 -7.26
CA ASP A 24 6.40 4.38 -7.10
C ASP A 24 6.09 4.03 -5.63
N GLN A 25 7.01 3.41 -4.89
CA GLN A 25 6.83 3.17 -3.45
C GLN A 25 6.71 4.48 -2.66
N TYR A 26 7.64 5.42 -2.85
CA TYR A 26 7.58 6.71 -2.17
C TYR A 26 6.28 7.46 -2.45
N HIS A 27 5.85 7.49 -3.71
CA HIS A 27 4.57 8.07 -4.11
C HIS A 27 3.40 7.36 -3.43
N GLY A 28 3.41 6.02 -3.41
CA GLY A 28 2.38 5.20 -2.80
C GLY A 28 2.18 5.48 -1.32
N GLU A 29 3.28 5.56 -0.52
CA GLU A 29 3.22 5.89 0.90
C GLU A 29 2.59 7.27 1.16
N ILE A 30 2.99 8.29 0.38
CA ILE A 30 2.44 9.65 0.52
C ILE A 30 0.95 9.69 0.16
N THR A 31 0.54 9.01 -0.91
CA THR A 31 -0.85 8.99 -1.34
C THR A 31 -1.72 8.13 -0.42
N ALA A 32 -1.20 7.03 0.11
CA ALA A 32 -1.85 6.23 1.14
C ALA A 32 -2.12 7.06 2.41
N ALA A 33 -1.09 7.72 2.96
CA ALA A 33 -1.23 8.58 4.13
C ALA A 33 -2.32 9.63 3.96
N LYS A 34 -2.36 10.30 2.81
CA LYS A 34 -3.40 11.31 2.52
C LYS A 34 -4.79 10.70 2.44
N ARG A 35 -4.96 9.63 1.67
CA ARG A 35 -6.24 8.95 1.48
C ARG A 35 -6.82 8.42 2.80
N ILE A 36 -5.95 7.86 3.65
CA ILE A 36 -6.33 7.36 4.98
C ILE A 36 -6.71 8.53 5.89
N ALA A 37 -5.94 9.61 5.92
CA ALA A 37 -6.27 10.81 6.70
C ALA A 37 -7.60 11.43 6.27
N ASP A 38 -7.87 11.51 4.96
CA ASP A 38 -9.08 12.10 4.40
C ASP A 38 -10.34 11.28 4.76
N SER A 39 -10.21 9.98 5.07
CA SER A 39 -11.34 9.15 5.48
C SER A 39 -12.05 9.69 6.73
N LYS A 40 -11.35 10.38 7.65
CA LYS A 40 -11.93 10.99 8.84
C LYS A 40 -12.92 12.11 8.54
N THR A 41 -12.73 12.79 7.42
CA THR A 41 -13.64 13.87 6.98
C THR A 41 -14.71 13.37 6.03
N ASN A 42 -14.44 12.27 5.32
CA ASN A 42 -15.33 11.71 4.33
C ASN A 42 -16.40 10.79 4.94
N TYR A 43 -16.13 10.24 6.14
CA TYR A 43 -17.03 9.28 6.78
C TYR A 43 -17.34 9.68 8.23
N ASN A 44 -18.51 9.24 8.71
CA ASN A 44 -18.84 9.34 10.14
C ASN A 44 -18.23 8.15 10.87
N ILE A 45 -17.18 8.39 11.65
CA ILE A 45 -16.40 7.37 12.36
C ILE A 45 -16.40 7.61 13.86
N SER A 46 -16.26 6.55 14.64
CA SER A 46 -16.15 6.62 16.09
C SER A 46 -14.78 7.17 16.53
N LYS A 47 -14.68 7.64 17.77
CA LYS A 47 -13.39 8.08 18.35
C LYS A 47 -12.31 6.99 18.38
N LEU A 48 -12.70 5.73 18.44
CA LEU A 48 -11.76 4.61 18.41
C LEU A 48 -11.20 4.42 17.01
N GLU A 49 -12.08 4.42 16.00
CA GLU A 49 -11.69 4.34 14.60
C GLU A 49 -10.81 5.52 14.20
N GLU A 50 -11.17 6.74 14.65
CA GLU A 50 -10.34 7.94 14.42
C GLU A 50 -8.89 7.75 14.94
N LYS A 51 -8.72 7.21 16.16
CA LYS A 51 -7.39 6.92 16.71
C LYS A 51 -6.62 5.88 15.91
N LEU A 52 -7.29 4.84 15.42
CA LEU A 52 -6.66 3.81 14.57
C LEU A 52 -6.22 4.43 13.24
N ILE A 53 -7.08 5.21 12.59
CA ILE A 53 -6.77 5.93 11.35
C ILE A 53 -5.61 6.91 11.56
N ASP A 54 -5.55 7.64 12.67
CA ASP A 54 -4.43 8.54 12.99
C ASP A 54 -3.11 7.77 13.16
N SER A 55 -3.16 6.60 13.82
CA SER A 55 -1.98 5.75 13.97
C SER A 55 -1.47 5.26 12.62
N ILE A 56 -2.35 4.69 11.80
CA ILE A 56 -2.02 4.21 10.45
C ILE A 56 -1.47 5.36 9.59
N THR A 57 -2.13 6.51 9.57
CA THR A 57 -1.69 7.70 8.82
C THR A 57 -0.26 8.11 9.22
N LYS A 58 0.06 8.11 10.52
CA LYS A 58 1.39 8.45 11.03
C LYS A 58 2.43 7.45 10.56
N ASP A 59 2.09 6.16 10.56
CA ASP A 59 2.98 5.10 10.10
C ASP A 59 3.26 5.23 8.60
N GLU A 60 2.26 5.51 7.76
CA GLU A 60 2.42 5.75 6.33
C GLU A 60 3.37 6.93 6.04
N TYR A 61 3.26 8.05 6.77
CA TYR A 61 4.22 9.14 6.65
C TYR A 61 5.62 8.74 7.10
N ARG A 62 5.76 7.87 8.11
CA ARG A 62 7.05 7.30 8.53
C ARG A 62 7.62 6.41 7.43
N HIS A 63 6.81 5.55 6.81
CA HIS A 63 7.21 4.71 5.68
C HIS A 63 7.70 5.57 4.50
N ALA A 64 6.95 6.60 4.14
CA ALA A 64 7.37 7.56 3.11
C ALA A 64 8.75 8.18 3.42
N LYS A 65 9.01 8.53 4.68
CA LYS A 65 10.31 9.07 5.10
C LYS A 65 11.44 8.04 4.95
N LEU A 66 11.21 6.78 5.30
CA LEU A 66 12.17 5.68 5.14
C LEU A 66 12.50 5.44 3.65
N VAL A 67 11.48 5.33 2.81
CA VAL A 67 11.66 5.15 1.35
C VAL A 67 12.35 6.38 0.73
N LYS A 68 12.02 7.59 1.19
CA LYS A 68 12.72 8.83 0.77
C LYS A 68 14.21 8.79 1.10
N GLN A 69 14.57 8.35 2.31
CA GLN A 69 15.97 8.22 2.71
C GLN A 69 16.70 7.17 1.87
N LEU A 70 16.04 6.05 1.56
CA LEU A 70 16.58 5.02 0.68
C LEU A 70 16.82 5.55 -0.75
N LEU A 71 15.90 6.33 -1.32
CA LEU A 71 16.10 7.01 -2.60
C LEU A 71 17.33 7.92 -2.59
N ILE A 72 17.44 8.78 -1.55
CA ILE A 72 18.55 9.72 -1.40
C ILE A 72 19.89 8.98 -1.28
N SER A 73 19.98 7.91 -0.48
CA SER A 73 21.20 7.11 -0.31
C SER A 73 21.67 6.44 -1.61
N ARG A 74 20.75 6.24 -2.55
CA ARG A 74 21.01 5.70 -3.89
C ARG A 74 21.19 6.79 -4.96
N ASN A 75 21.32 8.07 -4.56
CA ASN A 75 21.40 9.22 -5.47
C ASN A 75 20.18 9.35 -6.40
N ILE A 76 19.02 8.86 -5.99
CA ILE A 76 17.76 8.99 -6.72
C ILE A 76 16.97 10.15 -6.12
N LYS A 77 16.55 11.10 -6.97
CA LYS A 77 15.71 12.22 -6.52
C LYS A 77 14.32 11.72 -6.12
N PRO A 78 13.87 11.96 -4.87
CA PRO A 78 12.51 11.66 -4.45
C PRO A 78 11.51 12.59 -5.15
N GLU A 79 10.52 12.03 -5.80
CA GLU A 79 9.48 12.78 -6.51
C GLU A 79 8.11 12.19 -6.19
N ILE A 80 7.13 13.07 -5.93
CA ILE A 80 5.73 12.67 -5.91
C ILE A 80 5.25 12.70 -7.36
N LEU A 81 4.84 11.55 -7.87
CA LEU A 81 4.43 11.42 -9.26
C LEU A 81 3.05 12.06 -9.46
N THR A 82 2.83 12.61 -10.64
CA THR A 82 1.52 13.15 -11.03
C THR A 82 0.57 12.09 -11.58
N LYS A 83 1.09 10.89 -11.83
CA LYS A 83 0.29 9.76 -12.30
C LYS A 83 -0.53 9.18 -11.15
N GLU A 84 -1.73 8.77 -11.47
CA GLU A 84 -2.57 8.03 -10.55
C GLU A 84 -2.10 6.57 -10.44
N GLU A 85 -2.18 5.99 -9.26
CA GLU A 85 -1.81 4.60 -9.03
C GLU A 85 -2.77 3.66 -9.77
N ARG A 86 -2.22 2.76 -10.60
CA ARG A 86 -3.03 1.87 -11.47
C ARG A 86 -4.03 1.02 -10.70
N TYR A 87 -3.65 0.54 -9.50
CA TYR A 87 -4.53 -0.22 -8.63
C TYR A 87 -5.72 0.65 -8.16
N TRP A 88 -5.41 1.80 -7.54
CA TRP A 88 -6.41 2.68 -6.94
C TRP A 88 -7.35 3.29 -7.98
N ASN A 89 -6.91 3.54 -9.20
CA ASN A 89 -7.76 3.94 -10.31
C ASN A 89 -8.90 2.97 -10.62
N LYS A 90 -8.69 1.68 -10.31
CA LYS A 90 -9.70 0.65 -10.52
C LYS A 90 -10.61 0.43 -9.32
N VAL A 91 -10.11 0.75 -8.13
CA VAL A 91 -10.80 0.44 -6.88
C VAL A 91 -11.54 1.65 -6.31
N LEU A 92 -10.96 2.85 -6.38
CA LEU A 92 -11.56 4.08 -5.83
C LEU A 92 -12.97 4.41 -6.35
N PRO A 93 -13.30 4.26 -7.64
CA PRO A 93 -14.66 4.52 -8.09
C PRO A 93 -15.71 3.74 -7.32
N ASN A 94 -15.41 2.48 -7.00
CA ASN A 94 -16.32 1.63 -6.25
C ASN A 94 -16.37 1.99 -4.75
N VAL A 95 -15.25 2.43 -4.17
CA VAL A 95 -15.22 2.97 -2.80
C VAL A 95 -16.12 4.20 -2.68
N LEU A 96 -16.10 5.08 -3.69
CA LEU A 96 -16.94 6.27 -3.75
C LEU A 96 -18.43 5.93 -3.98
N GLU A 97 -18.73 4.88 -4.74
CA GLU A 97 -20.09 4.41 -4.99
C GLU A 97 -20.73 3.82 -3.72
N GLU A 98 -20.00 2.94 -3.01
CA GLU A 98 -20.46 2.31 -1.78
C GLU A 98 -20.54 3.32 -0.62
N ASN A 99 -19.64 4.28 -0.58
CA ASN A 99 -19.62 5.44 0.31
C ASN A 99 -19.84 5.09 1.81
N THR A 100 -19.27 3.99 2.28
CA THR A 100 -19.28 3.59 3.68
C THR A 100 -17.87 3.43 4.23
N PHE A 101 -17.67 3.73 5.52
CA PHE A 101 -16.37 3.58 6.17
C PHE A 101 -15.94 2.11 6.25
N THR A 102 -16.87 1.20 6.51
CA THR A 102 -16.59 -0.24 6.59
C THR A 102 -16.12 -0.80 5.26
N TYR A 103 -16.70 -0.34 4.14
CA TYR A 103 -16.25 -0.72 2.81
C TYR A 103 -14.87 -0.12 2.46
N PHE A 104 -14.62 1.14 2.80
CA PHE A 104 -13.29 1.74 2.68
C PHE A 104 -12.23 0.90 3.43
N CYS A 105 -12.54 0.48 4.66
CA CYS A 105 -11.67 -0.38 5.47
C CYS A 105 -11.50 -1.78 4.85
N ALA A 106 -12.56 -2.37 4.27
CA ALA A 106 -12.47 -3.66 3.57
C ALA A 106 -11.48 -3.61 2.39
N VAL A 107 -11.54 -2.54 1.60
CA VAL A 107 -10.57 -2.29 0.52
C VAL A 107 -9.17 -2.07 1.08
N GLY A 108 -9.02 -1.30 2.17
CA GLY A 108 -7.76 -1.12 2.88
C GLY A 108 -7.16 -2.45 3.32
N HIS A 109 -7.95 -3.31 3.99
CA HIS A 109 -7.51 -4.64 4.39
C HIS A 109 -6.96 -5.48 3.23
N LEU A 110 -7.67 -5.53 2.12
CA LEU A 110 -7.24 -6.30 0.94
C LEU A 110 -5.97 -5.72 0.31
N ALA A 111 -5.85 -4.39 0.23
CA ALA A 111 -4.68 -3.71 -0.31
C ALA A 111 -3.42 -3.96 0.55
N GLU A 112 -3.54 -3.86 1.89
CA GLU A 112 -2.43 -4.13 2.80
C GLU A 112 -2.05 -5.62 2.82
N THR A 113 -3.02 -6.53 2.77
CA THR A 113 -2.74 -7.97 2.67
C THR A 113 -1.94 -8.30 1.42
N MET A 114 -2.33 -7.75 0.25
CA MET A 114 -1.57 -7.89 -0.99
C MET A 114 -0.15 -7.32 -0.85
N ARG A 115 0.02 -6.23 -0.11
CA ARG A 115 1.29 -5.56 0.11
C ARG A 115 2.23 -6.37 1.01
N LEU A 116 1.71 -7.03 2.03
CA LEU A 116 2.48 -7.87 2.96
C LEU A 116 3.30 -8.95 2.25
N ASP A 117 2.74 -9.62 1.24
CA ASP A 117 3.45 -10.65 0.46
C ASP A 117 4.67 -10.06 -0.27
N ARG A 118 4.55 -8.83 -0.79
CA ARG A 118 5.66 -8.14 -1.44
C ARG A 118 6.73 -7.73 -0.42
N ILE A 119 6.32 -7.12 0.69
CA ILE A 119 7.22 -6.66 1.75
C ILE A 119 8.01 -7.84 2.31
N GLN A 120 7.38 -8.98 2.57
CA GLN A 120 8.06 -10.17 3.05
C GLN A 120 9.14 -10.66 2.07
N LEU A 121 8.84 -10.63 0.78
CA LEU A 121 9.80 -11.00 -0.25
C LEU A 121 11.00 -10.04 -0.28
N LEU A 122 10.74 -8.73 -0.23
CA LEU A 122 11.77 -7.68 -0.22
C LEU A 122 12.66 -7.77 1.04
N ALA A 123 12.03 -7.90 2.21
CA ALA A 123 12.72 -8.02 3.49
C ALA A 123 13.63 -9.26 3.58
N SER A 124 13.33 -10.30 2.80
CA SER A 124 14.13 -11.54 2.75
C SER A 124 15.26 -11.53 1.70
N ASP A 125 15.30 -10.55 0.80
CA ASP A 125 16.27 -10.52 -0.30
C ASP A 125 17.62 -9.96 0.13
N LYS A 126 18.55 -10.85 0.43
CA LYS A 126 19.91 -10.50 0.87
C LYS A 126 20.78 -9.78 -0.17
N ARG A 127 20.37 -9.73 -1.44
CA ARG A 127 21.08 -9.03 -2.51
C ARG A 127 21.02 -7.51 -2.34
N PHE A 128 19.93 -7.02 -1.76
CA PHE A 128 19.63 -5.59 -1.57
C PHE A 128 19.41 -5.29 -0.08
N LYS A 129 20.50 -5.31 0.70
CA LYS A 129 20.44 -5.16 2.17
C LYS A 129 19.73 -3.88 2.62
N ASP A 130 20.00 -2.76 1.98
CA ASP A 130 19.39 -1.47 2.28
C ASP A 130 17.87 -1.47 2.05
N ILE A 131 17.40 -2.10 0.98
CA ILE A 131 15.98 -2.30 0.71
C ILE A 131 15.38 -3.25 1.76
N ALA A 132 16.03 -4.39 2.00
CA ALA A 132 15.58 -5.38 2.97
C ALA A 132 15.42 -4.78 4.38
N GLU A 133 16.38 -3.97 4.84
CA GLU A 133 16.34 -3.31 6.15
C GLU A 133 15.15 -2.34 6.26
N VAL A 134 14.90 -1.53 5.23
CA VAL A 134 13.75 -0.62 5.20
C VAL A 134 12.44 -1.40 5.26
N PHE A 135 12.24 -2.39 4.39
CA PHE A 135 10.99 -3.13 4.34
C PHE A 135 10.79 -4.08 5.53
N MET A 136 11.86 -4.57 6.15
CA MET A 136 11.79 -5.29 7.43
C MET A 136 11.29 -4.37 8.57
N SER A 137 11.67 -3.09 8.56
CA SER A 137 11.20 -2.13 9.57
C SER A 137 9.76 -1.65 9.34
N ILE A 138 9.25 -1.74 8.10
CA ILE A 138 7.87 -1.42 7.73
C ILE A 138 6.91 -2.59 8.02
N TYR A 139 7.37 -3.82 7.84
CA TYR A 139 6.54 -5.03 7.89
C TYR A 139 5.62 -5.16 9.12
N PRO A 140 6.08 -4.89 10.37
CA PRO A 140 5.21 -4.98 11.54
C PRO A 140 4.02 -4.01 11.50
N ASP A 141 4.23 -2.81 10.97
CA ASP A 141 3.18 -1.79 10.87
C ASP A 141 2.15 -2.19 9.82
N GLU A 142 2.59 -2.68 8.66
CA GLU A 142 1.69 -3.16 7.61
C GLU A 142 0.83 -4.35 8.07
N LEU A 143 1.41 -5.21 8.90
CA LEU A 143 0.65 -6.29 9.52
C LEU A 143 -0.41 -5.75 10.49
N PHE A 144 -0.07 -4.70 11.24
CA PHE A 144 -1.04 -3.99 12.09
C PHE A 144 -2.11 -3.30 11.25
N HIS A 145 -1.74 -2.58 10.17
CA HIS A 145 -2.66 -1.90 9.27
C HIS A 145 -3.69 -2.88 8.68
N ALA A 146 -3.23 -4.01 8.13
CA ALA A 146 -4.11 -5.03 7.56
C ALA A 146 -5.12 -5.56 8.59
N ARG A 147 -4.70 -5.77 9.84
CA ARG A 147 -5.58 -6.22 10.93
C ARG A 147 -6.56 -5.13 11.37
N ALA A 148 -6.07 -3.92 11.59
CA ALA A 148 -6.90 -2.79 12.01
C ALA A 148 -8.00 -2.50 10.97
N PHE A 149 -7.66 -2.48 9.69
CA PHE A 149 -8.66 -2.33 8.62
C PHE A 149 -9.66 -3.48 8.59
N LYS A 150 -9.22 -4.72 8.84
CA LYS A 150 -10.14 -5.85 8.94
C LYS A 150 -11.13 -5.69 10.10
N GLU A 151 -10.66 -5.27 11.26
CA GLU A 151 -11.50 -5.06 12.45
C GLU A 151 -12.51 -3.90 12.26
N MET A 152 -12.17 -2.90 11.45
CA MET A 152 -13.04 -1.77 11.11
C MET A 152 -13.95 -2.06 9.91
N SER A 153 -13.89 -3.26 9.29
CA SER A 153 -14.70 -3.69 8.16
C SER A 153 -15.70 -4.78 8.57
N THR A 154 -16.56 -5.17 7.63
CA THR A 154 -17.43 -6.35 7.76
C THR A 154 -16.99 -7.44 6.79
N ASP A 155 -17.30 -8.71 7.11
CA ASP A 155 -17.01 -9.84 6.19
C ASP A 155 -17.78 -9.67 4.87
N GLU A 156 -18.98 -9.11 4.90
CA GLU A 156 -19.79 -8.80 3.71
C GLU A 156 -19.09 -7.78 2.82
N ASP A 157 -18.58 -6.68 3.39
CA ASP A 157 -17.85 -5.66 2.64
C ASP A 157 -16.53 -6.20 2.07
N ILE A 158 -15.83 -7.08 2.82
CA ILE A 158 -14.61 -7.73 2.33
C ILE A 158 -14.93 -8.61 1.11
N GLU A 159 -15.98 -9.45 1.16
CA GLU A 159 -16.38 -10.28 0.03
C GLU A 159 -16.77 -9.42 -1.18
N LYS A 160 -17.50 -8.36 -0.97
CA LYS A 160 -17.90 -7.41 -2.01
C LYS A 160 -16.71 -6.71 -2.65
N ALA A 161 -15.73 -6.29 -1.84
CA ALA A 161 -14.53 -5.60 -2.30
C ALA A 161 -13.58 -6.50 -3.10
N LYS A 162 -13.56 -7.82 -2.88
CA LYS A 162 -12.67 -8.77 -3.59
C LYS A 162 -12.77 -8.66 -5.10
N LYS A 163 -13.95 -8.45 -5.66
CA LYS A 163 -14.14 -8.30 -7.10
C LYS A 163 -13.31 -7.14 -7.67
N PHE A 164 -13.38 -5.97 -7.04
CA PHE A 164 -12.68 -4.78 -7.50
C PHE A 164 -11.20 -4.83 -7.13
N HIS A 165 -10.86 -5.44 -6.00
CA HIS A 165 -9.49 -5.76 -5.64
C HIS A 165 -8.81 -6.60 -6.74
N ASN A 166 -9.45 -7.66 -7.22
CA ASN A 166 -8.94 -8.51 -8.30
C ASN A 166 -8.76 -7.73 -9.61
N ILE A 167 -9.68 -6.80 -9.93
CA ILE A 167 -9.53 -5.90 -11.09
C ILE A 167 -8.30 -4.99 -10.88
N GLY A 168 -8.10 -4.46 -9.68
CA GLY A 168 -6.94 -3.66 -9.31
C GLY A 168 -5.63 -4.46 -9.41
N MET A 169 -5.61 -5.70 -8.90
CA MET A 169 -4.47 -6.63 -9.02
C MET A 169 -4.09 -6.85 -10.48
N ASN A 170 -5.08 -7.14 -11.34
CA ASN A 170 -4.89 -7.31 -12.78
C ASN A 170 -4.31 -6.04 -13.44
N ALA A 171 -4.75 -4.84 -13.02
CA ALA A 171 -4.26 -3.58 -13.57
C ALA A 171 -2.77 -3.33 -13.29
N ILE A 172 -2.24 -3.88 -12.20
CA ILE A 172 -0.80 -3.82 -11.85
C ILE A 172 -0.03 -5.07 -12.32
N GLY A 173 -0.71 -6.00 -13.01
CA GLY A 173 -0.10 -7.19 -13.62
C GLY A 173 0.16 -8.33 -12.64
N LEU A 174 -0.49 -8.35 -11.48
CA LEU A 174 -0.41 -9.44 -10.50
C LEU A 174 -1.56 -10.43 -10.67
N LEU A 175 -1.28 -11.67 -10.29
CA LEU A 175 -2.31 -12.69 -10.06
C LEU A 175 -3.05 -12.37 -8.76
N PRO A 176 -4.39 -12.53 -8.73
CA PRO A 176 -5.18 -12.47 -7.49
C PRO A 176 -4.79 -13.57 -6.52
#